data_da07288e2cf9dda27f2d3d128536ea41
#
_entry.id   da07288e2cf9dda27f2d3d128536ea41
#
_cell.length_a   1.000
_cell.length_b   1.000
_cell.length_c   1.000
_cell.angle_alpha   90.00
_cell.angle_beta   90.00
_cell.angle_gamma   90.00
#
_symmetry.space_group_name_H-M   'P 1'
#
loop_
_entity.id
_entity.type
_entity.pdbx_description
1 polymer ?
#
loop_
_entity_poly.entity_id
_entity_poly.type
_entity_poly.pdbx_seq_one_letter_code
_entity_poly.pdbx_strand_id
1 'polypeptide(L)'
;MVSPHPYWRLHSQLNNSEKLRKRYTVQTRDPLTISVQDAKANGIRDGDLVELHNARGALVVGARVSDKIMPGVVSLYEGAWPQLDSKGRCNNGLVNFLTSSRGSSGLTQATTANTCIASIRKCTDADPGGTKAFDPPKITKSDIKFDDAFFQLDRASVLREKATASLSPAEKIYYQRCSVCHGPRDPGQFTEKQWLGITPSMFQRAGLNEG
;
A
#
# COMPACT_ATOMS: atom_id res chain seq x y z
N MET A 1 -10.25 14.69 7.09
CA MET A 1 -9.81 13.29 7.25
C MET A 1 -8.31 13.21 7.06
N VAL A 2 -7.65 12.42 7.88
CA VAL A 2 -6.25 11.99 7.70
C VAL A 2 -6.22 10.48 7.46
N SER A 3 -5.26 10.01 6.66
CA SER A 3 -5.17 8.60 6.28
C SER A 3 -3.74 8.08 6.51
N PRO A 4 -3.43 7.66 7.74
CA PRO A 4 -2.13 7.08 8.07
C PRO A 4 -2.04 5.61 7.62
N HIS A 5 -0.80 5.08 7.63
CA HIS A 5 -0.55 3.66 7.45
C HIS A 5 -1.16 2.84 8.60
N PRO A 6 -1.80 1.72 8.31
CA PRO A 6 -2.36 0.86 9.35
C PRO A 6 -1.26 0.07 10.08
N TYR A 7 -1.51 -0.19 11.35
CA TYR A 7 -0.64 -1.01 12.19
C TYR A 7 -0.67 -2.50 11.83
N TRP A 8 -1.79 -3.00 11.32
CA TRP A 8 -2.06 -4.44 11.13
C TRP A 8 -1.96 -4.93 9.69
N ARG A 9 -1.63 -4.04 8.75
CA ARG A 9 -1.37 -4.40 7.35
C ARG A 9 -0.33 -3.45 6.76
N LEU A 10 0.33 -3.88 5.71
CA LEU A 10 1.28 -3.06 4.96
C LEU A 10 0.59 -2.55 3.69
N HIS A 11 0.25 -1.25 3.66
CA HIS A 11 -0.57 -0.67 2.58
C HIS A 11 -1.84 -1.50 2.34
N SER A 12 -2.01 -2.05 1.14
CA SER A 12 -3.12 -2.94 0.78
C SER A 12 -2.84 -4.43 1.01
N GLN A 13 -1.64 -4.80 1.41
CA GLN A 13 -1.29 -6.19 1.65
C GLN A 13 -1.98 -6.71 2.92
N LEU A 14 -2.31 -8.00 2.93
CA LEU A 14 -3.02 -8.67 4.01
C LEU A 14 -4.45 -8.16 4.28
N ASN A 15 -4.98 -7.28 3.44
CA ASN A 15 -6.37 -6.83 3.58
C ASN A 15 -7.39 -7.97 3.37
N ASN A 16 -7.00 -9.02 2.66
CA ASN A 16 -7.76 -10.25 2.47
C ASN A 16 -7.61 -11.26 3.62
N SER A 17 -6.78 -10.99 4.62
CA SER A 17 -6.64 -11.87 5.79
C SER A 17 -7.83 -11.74 6.73
N GLU A 18 -8.74 -12.70 6.68
CA GLU A 18 -9.90 -12.74 7.57
C GLU A 18 -9.50 -12.74 9.05
N LYS A 19 -8.43 -13.48 9.41
CA LYS A 19 -7.91 -13.54 10.77
C LYS A 19 -7.46 -12.18 11.29
N LEU A 20 -6.82 -11.37 10.45
CA LEU A 20 -6.40 -10.02 10.82
C LEU A 20 -7.62 -9.08 10.86
N ARG A 21 -8.47 -9.11 9.85
CA ARG A 21 -9.66 -8.25 9.79
C ARG A 21 -10.56 -8.40 11.01
N LYS A 22 -10.81 -9.62 11.49
CA LYS A 22 -11.58 -9.87 12.71
C LYS A 22 -11.05 -9.16 13.95
N ARG A 23 -9.76 -8.78 13.98
CA ARG A 23 -9.15 -8.12 15.14
C ARG A 23 -9.36 -6.61 15.17
N TYR A 24 -9.53 -5.95 14.02
CA TYR A 24 -9.55 -4.49 13.97
C TYR A 24 -10.83 -3.90 13.38
N THR A 25 -11.55 -4.63 12.54
CA THR A 25 -12.75 -4.12 11.89
C THR A 25 -13.90 -3.87 12.88
N VAL A 26 -14.77 -2.96 12.50
CA VAL A 26 -16.03 -2.68 13.17
C VAL A 26 -17.15 -3.07 12.20
N GLN A 27 -18.01 -4.00 12.60
CA GLN A 27 -19.05 -4.55 11.72
C GLN A 27 -18.49 -4.92 10.32
N THR A 28 -17.33 -5.60 10.30
CA THR A 28 -16.58 -6.03 9.10
C THR A 28 -15.96 -4.93 8.23
N ARG A 29 -16.04 -3.67 8.63
CA ARG A 29 -15.51 -2.51 7.91
C ARG A 29 -14.29 -1.93 8.59
N ASP A 30 -13.49 -1.21 7.86
CA ASP A 30 -12.34 -0.51 8.43
C ASP A 30 -12.81 0.52 9.46
N PRO A 31 -12.08 0.70 10.56
CA PRO A 31 -12.44 1.60 11.64
C PRO A 31 -12.12 3.05 11.29
N LEU A 32 -13.11 3.93 11.47
CA LEU A 32 -12.94 5.38 11.46
C LEU A 32 -12.77 5.87 12.89
N THR A 33 -11.63 6.41 13.23
CA THR A 33 -11.43 7.08 14.52
C THR A 33 -12.04 8.49 14.47
N ILE A 34 -12.93 8.78 15.40
CA ILE A 34 -13.66 10.06 15.53
C ILE A 34 -13.59 10.56 16.96
N SER A 35 -13.52 11.88 17.17
CA SER A 35 -13.51 12.47 18.50
C SER A 35 -14.84 12.26 19.22
N VAL A 36 -14.79 12.21 20.55
CA VAL A 36 -15.98 12.14 21.40
C VAL A 36 -16.94 13.30 21.11
N GLN A 37 -16.39 14.50 20.89
CA GLN A 37 -17.18 15.70 20.61
C GLN A 37 -17.89 15.59 19.26
N ASP A 38 -17.20 15.20 18.18
CA ASP A 38 -17.80 15.08 16.85
C ASP A 38 -18.80 13.93 16.80
N ALA A 39 -18.48 12.82 17.45
CA ALA A 39 -19.39 11.68 17.56
C ALA A 39 -20.73 12.10 18.21
N LYS A 40 -20.66 12.81 19.35
CA LYS A 40 -21.84 13.34 20.04
C LYS A 40 -22.63 14.32 19.17
N ALA A 41 -21.96 15.26 18.51
CA ALA A 41 -22.60 16.26 17.64
C ALA A 41 -23.31 15.61 16.43
N ASN A 42 -22.87 14.46 15.95
CA ASN A 42 -23.46 13.75 14.81
C ASN A 42 -24.34 12.54 15.24
N GLY A 43 -24.63 12.37 16.52
CA GLY A 43 -25.44 11.25 17.02
C GLY A 43 -24.82 9.87 16.78
N ILE A 44 -23.48 9.79 16.71
CA ILE A 44 -22.69 8.59 16.44
C ILE A 44 -22.22 8.02 17.78
N ARG A 45 -22.33 6.71 17.94
CA ARG A 45 -21.79 5.93 19.07
C ARG A 45 -20.64 5.05 18.60
N ASP A 46 -19.81 4.63 19.53
CA ASP A 46 -18.77 3.64 19.23
C ASP A 46 -19.41 2.37 18.66
N GLY A 47 -18.85 1.85 17.59
CA GLY A 47 -19.38 0.70 16.87
C GLY A 47 -20.47 1.00 15.84
N ASP A 48 -21.01 2.20 15.76
CA ASP A 48 -21.99 2.58 14.73
C ASP A 48 -21.35 2.56 13.34
N LEU A 49 -22.20 2.37 12.31
CA LEU A 49 -21.79 2.62 10.93
C LEU A 49 -21.88 4.10 10.60
N VAL A 50 -20.88 4.59 9.91
CA VAL A 50 -20.74 5.99 9.52
C VAL A 50 -20.50 6.07 8.01
N GLU A 51 -21.21 6.99 7.37
CA GLU A 51 -20.90 7.40 6.02
C GLU A 51 -19.96 8.61 6.05
N LEU A 52 -18.85 8.46 5.38
CA LEU A 52 -17.89 9.53 5.13
C LEU A 52 -17.97 9.89 3.66
N HIS A 53 -18.21 11.15 3.31
CA HIS A 53 -18.46 11.54 1.91
C HIS A 53 -17.93 12.93 1.57
N ASN A 54 -17.71 13.14 0.30
CA ASN A 54 -17.43 14.45 -0.31
C ASN A 54 -17.89 14.44 -1.78
N ALA A 55 -17.54 15.47 -2.55
CA ALA A 55 -17.92 15.58 -3.96
C ALA A 55 -17.33 14.48 -4.86
N ARG A 56 -16.36 13.67 -4.40
CA ARG A 56 -15.74 12.59 -5.16
C ARG A 56 -16.42 11.25 -4.97
N GLY A 57 -16.93 11.00 -3.77
CA GLY A 57 -17.55 9.73 -3.45
C GLY A 57 -17.94 9.59 -1.99
N ALA A 58 -18.28 8.37 -1.61
CA ALA A 58 -18.69 8.04 -0.26
C ALA A 58 -18.13 6.68 0.18
N LEU A 59 -17.90 6.55 1.49
CA LEU A 59 -17.46 5.34 2.17
C LEU A 59 -18.43 5.00 3.29
N VAL A 60 -18.62 3.70 3.53
CA VAL A 60 -19.27 3.20 4.76
C VAL A 60 -18.23 2.50 5.61
N VAL A 61 -18.02 3.00 6.81
CA VAL A 61 -16.98 2.58 7.75
C VAL A 61 -17.55 2.39 9.14
N GLY A 62 -16.83 1.76 10.05
CA GLY A 62 -17.25 1.59 11.42
C GLY A 62 -16.64 2.61 12.37
N ALA A 63 -17.43 3.26 13.22
CA ALA A 63 -16.95 4.25 14.17
C ALA A 63 -16.10 3.63 15.29
N ARG A 64 -14.98 4.27 15.60
CA ARG A 64 -14.20 4.13 16.83
C ARG A 64 -14.14 5.49 17.51
N VAL A 65 -14.92 5.68 18.54
CA VAL A 65 -14.95 6.93 19.29
C VAL A 65 -13.76 6.98 20.24
N SER A 66 -12.99 8.07 20.19
CA SER A 66 -11.75 8.20 20.96
C SER A 66 -11.52 9.64 21.41
N ASP A 67 -10.95 9.79 22.60
CA ASP A 67 -10.45 11.05 23.15
C ASP A 67 -9.03 11.40 22.65
N LYS A 68 -8.40 10.48 21.89
CA LYS A 68 -7.03 10.64 21.36
C LYS A 68 -6.96 11.34 20.01
N ILE A 69 -8.08 11.77 19.46
CA ILE A 69 -8.16 12.53 18.22
C ILE A 69 -8.85 13.86 18.48
N MET A 70 -8.33 14.92 17.89
CA MET A 70 -8.87 16.26 18.07
C MET A 70 -10.23 16.43 17.34
N PRO A 71 -11.14 17.25 17.86
CA PRO A 71 -12.36 17.61 17.17
C PRO A 71 -12.09 18.20 15.77
N GLY A 72 -13.00 17.94 14.83
CA GLY A 72 -12.87 18.35 13.44
C GLY A 72 -11.95 17.45 12.61
N VAL A 73 -11.30 16.45 13.21
CA VAL A 73 -10.44 15.49 12.51
C VAL A 73 -11.00 14.08 12.67
N VAL A 74 -10.98 13.33 11.58
CA VAL A 74 -11.23 11.88 11.59
C VAL A 74 -10.04 11.17 10.97
N SER A 75 -9.73 9.97 11.47
CA SER A 75 -8.63 9.14 10.95
C SER A 75 -9.18 7.83 10.41
N LEU A 76 -8.88 7.56 9.15
CA LEU A 76 -9.20 6.31 8.46
C LEU A 76 -7.95 5.78 7.78
N TYR A 77 -7.57 4.57 8.10
CA TYR A 77 -6.34 3.97 7.56
C TYR A 77 -6.41 3.72 6.06
N GLU A 78 -5.29 3.89 5.39
CA GLU A 78 -5.16 3.59 3.96
C GLU A 78 -5.13 2.08 3.66
N GLY A 79 -5.23 1.73 2.37
CA GLY A 79 -4.95 0.38 1.88
C GLY A 79 -6.12 -0.60 1.98
N ALA A 80 -7.32 -0.16 2.31
CA ALA A 80 -8.52 -1.00 2.17
C ALA A 80 -8.76 -1.33 0.70
N TRP A 81 -9.27 -2.54 0.43
CA TRP A 81 -9.65 -2.92 -0.92
C TRP A 81 -11.06 -2.41 -1.26
N PRO A 82 -11.32 -2.07 -2.52
CA PRO A 82 -12.64 -1.57 -2.92
C PRO A 82 -13.70 -2.66 -2.81
N GLN A 83 -14.85 -2.29 -2.26
CA GLN A 83 -16.07 -3.08 -2.31
C GLN A 83 -17.24 -2.10 -2.42
N LEU A 84 -17.91 -2.08 -3.57
CA LEU A 84 -19.07 -1.22 -3.75
C LEU A 84 -20.32 -1.85 -3.14
N ASP A 85 -21.13 -1.01 -2.50
CA ASP A 85 -22.48 -1.34 -2.10
C ASP A 85 -23.48 -1.07 -3.24
N SER A 86 -24.75 -1.37 -3.03
CA SER A 86 -25.82 -1.15 -4.00
C SER A 86 -26.02 0.32 -4.41
N LYS A 87 -25.46 1.25 -3.62
CA LYS A 87 -25.54 2.69 -3.84
C LYS A 87 -24.27 3.28 -4.42
N GLY A 88 -23.30 2.45 -4.76
CA GLY A 88 -22.00 2.86 -5.31
C GLY A 88 -21.02 3.43 -4.28
N ARG A 89 -21.30 3.32 -2.97
CA ARG A 89 -20.36 3.70 -1.91
C ARG A 89 -19.36 2.58 -1.67
N CYS A 90 -18.13 2.93 -1.28
CA CYS A 90 -17.19 1.90 -0.86
C CYS A 90 -17.54 1.39 0.55
N ASN A 91 -17.97 0.15 0.65
CA ASN A 91 -18.43 -0.50 1.88
C ASN A 91 -17.27 -1.08 2.73
N ASN A 92 -16.03 -0.81 2.38
CA ASN A 92 -14.83 -1.38 3.03
C ASN A 92 -13.82 -0.32 3.48
N GLY A 93 -14.05 0.97 3.21
CA GLY A 93 -13.24 2.06 3.71
C GLY A 93 -12.02 2.41 2.84
N LEU A 94 -12.07 2.20 1.52
CA LEU A 94 -10.99 2.64 0.63
C LEU A 94 -10.96 4.17 0.49
N VAL A 95 -10.00 4.80 1.14
CA VAL A 95 -9.84 6.26 1.21
C VAL A 95 -9.72 6.95 -0.15
N ASN A 96 -9.27 6.23 -1.18
CA ASN A 96 -9.11 6.77 -2.54
C ASN A 96 -10.42 7.23 -3.18
N PHE A 97 -11.58 6.81 -2.66
CA PHE A 97 -12.88 7.33 -3.08
C PHE A 97 -13.09 8.80 -2.69
N LEU A 98 -12.34 9.30 -1.71
CA LEU A 98 -12.48 10.66 -1.19
C LEU A 98 -11.28 11.55 -1.52
N THR A 99 -10.11 10.97 -1.77
CA THR A 99 -8.88 11.71 -1.96
C THR A 99 -8.71 12.19 -3.39
N SER A 100 -7.87 13.21 -3.57
CA SER A 100 -7.59 13.81 -4.88
C SER A 100 -6.51 12.99 -5.61
N SER A 101 -6.63 12.89 -6.93
CA SER A 101 -5.58 12.42 -7.82
C SER A 101 -4.57 13.51 -8.24
N ARG A 102 -4.73 14.75 -7.73
CA ARG A 102 -3.82 15.85 -8.06
C ARG A 102 -2.50 15.64 -7.33
N GLY A 103 -1.39 15.89 -8.03
CA GLY A 103 -0.06 15.92 -7.44
C GLY A 103 0.12 17.09 -6.46
N SER A 104 1.07 16.96 -5.55
CA SER A 104 1.37 17.97 -4.52
C SER A 104 1.93 19.27 -5.10
N SER A 105 2.63 19.20 -6.21
CA SER A 105 3.19 20.38 -6.91
C SER A 105 3.37 20.10 -8.39
N GLY A 106 3.56 21.17 -9.17
CA GLY A 106 3.86 21.06 -10.60
C GLY A 106 5.20 20.38 -10.90
N LEU A 107 6.13 20.38 -9.95
CA LEU A 107 7.47 19.82 -10.11
C LEU A 107 7.57 18.35 -9.69
N THR A 108 7.12 18.02 -8.49
CA THR A 108 7.36 16.70 -7.89
C THR A 108 6.24 15.70 -8.15
N GLN A 109 5.02 16.16 -8.37
CA GLN A 109 3.84 15.32 -8.57
C GLN A 109 3.65 14.22 -7.49
N ALA A 110 4.14 14.47 -6.27
CA ALA A 110 3.98 13.54 -5.17
C ALA A 110 2.49 13.38 -4.80
N THR A 111 2.14 12.25 -4.24
CA THR A 111 0.75 11.95 -3.83
C THR A 111 0.26 12.91 -2.74
N THR A 112 -1.01 13.31 -2.82
CA THR A 112 -1.73 14.06 -1.79
C THR A 112 -2.85 13.21 -1.16
N ALA A 113 -2.79 11.89 -1.32
CA ALA A 113 -3.84 10.96 -0.94
C ALA A 113 -4.04 10.81 0.59
N ASN A 114 -3.16 11.39 1.41
CA ASN A 114 -3.17 11.17 2.87
C ASN A 114 -4.12 12.10 3.62
N THR A 115 -4.73 13.07 2.97
CA THR A 115 -5.67 14.01 3.58
C THR A 115 -6.78 14.42 2.60
N CYS A 116 -7.96 14.66 3.12
CA CYS A 116 -9.03 15.33 2.39
C CYS A 116 -10.05 15.95 3.34
N ILE A 117 -10.87 16.87 2.83
CA ILE A 117 -12.07 17.33 3.50
C ILE A 117 -13.19 16.36 3.17
N ALA A 118 -13.90 15.93 4.20
CA ALA A 118 -15.05 15.06 4.09
C ALA A 118 -16.09 15.40 5.17
N SER A 119 -17.36 15.18 4.86
CA SER A 119 -18.46 15.25 5.79
C SER A 119 -18.76 13.86 6.35
N ILE A 120 -19.30 13.81 7.57
CA ILE A 120 -19.68 12.57 8.24
C ILE A 120 -21.16 12.58 8.59
N ARG A 121 -21.77 11.41 8.54
CA ARG A 121 -23.12 11.20 9.09
C ARG A 121 -23.27 9.76 9.58
N LYS A 122 -24.17 9.53 10.53
CA LYS A 122 -24.55 8.17 10.91
C LYS A 122 -25.17 7.46 9.71
N CYS A 123 -24.70 6.25 9.42
CA CYS A 123 -25.21 5.42 8.32
C CYS A 123 -26.23 4.42 8.87
N THR A 124 -27.48 4.55 8.43
CA THR A 124 -28.58 3.66 8.81
C THR A 124 -29.05 2.75 7.68
N ASP A 125 -28.49 2.95 6.49
CA ASP A 125 -28.90 2.35 5.24
C ASP A 125 -27.75 1.59 4.53
N ALA A 126 -26.79 1.10 5.33
CA ALA A 126 -25.68 0.33 4.83
C ALA A 126 -26.13 -1.06 4.36
N ASP A 127 -25.61 -1.50 3.24
CA ASP A 127 -25.74 -2.89 2.81
C ASP A 127 -25.03 -3.80 3.84
N PRO A 128 -25.37 -5.10 3.90
CA PRO A 128 -24.64 -6.06 4.71
C PRO A 128 -23.14 -5.98 4.42
N GLY A 129 -22.34 -5.88 5.45
CA GLY A 129 -20.89 -5.80 5.31
C GLY A 129 -20.32 -7.05 4.64
N GLY A 130 -19.40 -6.86 3.71
CA GLY A 130 -18.67 -7.94 3.10
C GLY A 130 -17.84 -8.67 4.13
N THR A 131 -18.33 -9.78 4.62
CA THR A 131 -17.58 -10.67 5.51
C THR A 131 -16.55 -11.47 4.77
N LYS A 132 -16.76 -11.70 3.49
CA LYS A 132 -15.78 -12.27 2.57
C LYS A 132 -15.06 -11.12 1.89
N ALA A 133 -14.14 -10.50 2.61
CA ALA A 133 -13.17 -9.67 1.95
C ALA A 133 -12.43 -10.56 0.97
N PHE A 134 -12.90 -10.55 -0.28
CA PHE A 134 -12.14 -11.04 -1.40
C PHE A 134 -11.62 -12.46 -1.17
N ASP A 135 -12.47 -13.46 -1.39
CA ASP A 135 -11.95 -14.79 -1.68
C ASP A 135 -10.93 -14.58 -2.82
N PRO A 136 -9.63 -14.78 -2.60
CA PRO A 136 -8.70 -14.75 -3.71
C PRO A 136 -9.22 -15.74 -4.75
N PRO A 137 -9.09 -15.43 -6.04
CA PRO A 137 -9.48 -16.38 -7.07
C PRO A 137 -8.80 -17.71 -6.73
N LYS A 138 -9.56 -18.80 -6.70
CA LYS A 138 -9.01 -20.12 -6.52
C LYS A 138 -8.14 -20.42 -7.72
N ILE A 139 -6.84 -20.20 -7.57
CA ILE A 139 -5.87 -20.54 -8.60
C ILE A 139 -5.76 -22.06 -8.56
N THR A 140 -6.35 -22.72 -9.52
CA THR A 140 -6.12 -24.15 -9.74
C THR A 140 -4.80 -24.31 -10.48
N LYS A 141 -4.04 -25.37 -10.20
CA LYS A 141 -2.78 -25.64 -10.93
C LYS A 141 -2.95 -25.70 -12.45
N SER A 142 -4.16 -25.99 -12.93
CA SER A 142 -4.52 -26.03 -14.36
C SER A 142 -4.62 -24.64 -15.01
N ASP A 143 -4.84 -23.57 -14.22
CA ASP A 143 -5.03 -22.22 -14.75
C ASP A 143 -3.71 -21.50 -14.96
N ILE A 144 -2.63 -22.00 -14.38
CA ILE A 144 -1.30 -21.46 -14.53
C ILE A 144 -0.50 -22.46 -15.36
N LYS A 145 -0.49 -22.26 -16.67
CA LYS A 145 0.58 -22.84 -17.50
C LYS A 145 1.85 -22.06 -17.19
N PHE A 146 2.57 -22.50 -16.17
CA PHE A 146 3.93 -22.05 -16.00
C PHE A 146 4.71 -22.57 -17.21
N ASP A 147 5.17 -21.66 -18.03
CA ASP A 147 6.27 -21.96 -18.92
C ASP A 147 7.45 -22.31 -18.01
N ASP A 148 7.82 -23.58 -17.97
CA ASP A 148 8.97 -24.05 -17.18
C ASP A 148 10.25 -23.28 -17.59
N ALA A 149 10.32 -22.79 -18.82
CA ALA A 149 11.38 -21.90 -19.27
C ALA A 149 11.42 -20.56 -18.52
N PHE A 150 10.27 -20.03 -18.06
CA PHE A 150 10.24 -18.79 -17.27
C PHE A 150 10.81 -18.99 -15.85
N PHE A 151 10.64 -20.18 -15.26
CA PHE A 151 11.20 -20.50 -13.93
C PHE A 151 12.62 -21.09 -14.00
N GLN A 152 13.00 -21.67 -15.13
CA GLN A 152 14.39 -22.10 -15.40
C GLN A 152 15.31 -20.91 -15.68
N LEU A 153 14.75 -19.74 -15.95
CA LEU A 153 15.46 -18.47 -15.79
C LEU A 153 15.67 -18.17 -14.29
N ASP A 154 16.32 -19.11 -13.62
CA ASP A 154 16.97 -18.79 -12.35
C ASP A 154 17.91 -17.62 -12.62
N ARG A 155 17.48 -16.43 -12.13
CA ARG A 155 18.29 -15.20 -12.24
C ARG A 155 19.72 -15.45 -11.79
N ALA A 156 19.93 -16.37 -10.87
CA ALA A 156 21.26 -16.80 -10.44
C ALA A 156 21.98 -17.63 -11.50
N SER A 157 21.32 -18.46 -12.31
CA SER A 157 21.96 -19.22 -13.38
C SER A 157 22.32 -18.34 -14.58
N VAL A 158 21.44 -17.42 -14.99
CA VAL A 158 21.73 -16.45 -16.05
C VAL A 158 22.88 -15.51 -15.63
N LEU A 159 22.91 -15.12 -14.36
CA LEU A 159 24.01 -14.32 -13.83
C LEU A 159 25.29 -15.14 -13.67
N ARG A 160 25.21 -16.43 -13.35
CA ARG A 160 26.35 -17.35 -13.32
C ARG A 160 26.88 -17.65 -14.72
N GLU A 161 26.04 -17.87 -15.69
CA GLU A 161 26.42 -18.13 -17.07
C GLU A 161 27.11 -16.91 -17.72
N LYS A 162 26.57 -15.71 -17.50
CA LYS A 162 27.24 -14.45 -17.87
C LYS A 162 28.49 -14.19 -17.02
N ALA A 163 28.55 -14.64 -15.78
CA ALA A 163 29.69 -14.44 -14.90
C ALA A 163 30.87 -15.40 -15.21
N THR A 164 30.63 -16.50 -15.90
CA THR A 164 31.67 -17.47 -16.22
C THR A 164 32.32 -17.24 -17.60
N ALA A 165 31.65 -16.57 -18.51
CA ALA A 165 32.19 -16.32 -19.84
C ALA A 165 32.77 -14.90 -19.95
N SER A 166 34.04 -14.73 -19.86
CA SER A 166 34.84 -13.55 -20.30
C SER A 166 34.68 -12.22 -19.54
N LEU A 167 34.18 -12.21 -18.31
CA LEU A 167 34.11 -10.98 -17.51
C LEU A 167 35.51 -10.59 -16.99
N SER A 168 35.83 -9.31 -17.08
CA SER A 168 37.00 -8.73 -16.43
C SER A 168 36.94 -8.91 -14.90
N PRO A 169 38.08 -8.84 -14.19
CA PRO A 169 38.06 -8.90 -12.71
C PRO A 169 37.14 -7.88 -12.07
N ALA A 170 37.04 -6.67 -12.61
CA ALA A 170 36.19 -5.60 -12.13
C ALA A 170 34.68 -5.93 -12.29
N GLU A 171 34.31 -6.49 -13.44
CA GLU A 171 32.94 -6.92 -13.69
C GLU A 171 32.55 -8.09 -12.78
N LYS A 172 33.42 -9.00 -12.48
CA LYS A 172 33.17 -10.09 -11.51
C LYS A 172 32.88 -9.54 -10.13
N ILE A 173 33.66 -8.58 -9.65
CA ILE A 173 33.43 -7.90 -8.37
C ILE A 173 32.10 -7.18 -8.38
N TYR A 174 31.78 -6.44 -9.44
CA TYR A 174 30.52 -5.73 -9.60
C TYR A 174 29.33 -6.68 -9.47
N TYR A 175 29.31 -7.76 -10.25
CA TYR A 175 28.18 -8.70 -10.20
C TYR A 175 28.09 -9.50 -8.89
N GLN A 176 29.22 -9.80 -8.26
CA GLN A 176 29.22 -10.53 -6.98
C GLN A 176 28.81 -9.68 -5.79
N ARG A 177 29.20 -8.41 -5.75
CA ARG A 177 29.00 -7.53 -4.59
C ARG A 177 27.77 -6.64 -4.71
N CYS A 178 27.51 -6.10 -5.88
CA CYS A 178 26.39 -5.18 -6.08
C CYS A 178 25.03 -5.90 -6.23
N SER A 179 25.03 -7.20 -6.51
CA SER A 179 23.80 -8.00 -6.60
C SER A 179 23.19 -8.40 -5.26
N VAL A 180 23.88 -8.14 -4.15
CA VAL A 180 23.43 -8.56 -2.81
C VAL A 180 22.19 -7.77 -2.36
N CYS A 181 22.10 -6.49 -2.72
CA CYS A 181 20.99 -5.62 -2.26
C CYS A 181 19.91 -5.42 -3.32
N HIS A 182 20.22 -5.55 -4.59
CA HIS A 182 19.28 -5.43 -5.72
C HIS A 182 19.86 -6.15 -6.94
N GLY A 183 19.00 -6.45 -7.92
CA GLY A 183 19.49 -7.04 -9.18
C GLY A 183 20.56 -6.12 -9.83
N PRO A 184 21.64 -6.69 -10.39
CA PRO A 184 22.68 -5.90 -11.02
C PRO A 184 22.11 -5.08 -12.16
N ARG A 185 22.45 -3.81 -12.20
CA ARG A 185 22.12 -2.92 -13.31
C ARG A 185 23.16 -3.07 -14.40
N ASP A 186 22.74 -2.88 -15.64
CA ASP A 186 23.69 -2.83 -16.74
C ASP A 186 24.59 -1.59 -16.59
N PRO A 187 25.91 -1.76 -16.44
CA PRO A 187 26.83 -0.64 -16.34
C PRO A 187 26.76 0.35 -17.50
N GLY A 188 26.40 -0.12 -18.69
CA GLY A 188 26.23 0.73 -19.88
C GLY A 188 25.05 1.68 -19.85
N GLN A 189 24.13 1.53 -18.87
CA GLN A 189 23.00 2.45 -18.70
C GLN A 189 23.37 3.82 -18.11
N PHE A 190 24.58 3.97 -17.59
CA PHE A 190 25.03 5.19 -16.92
C PHE A 190 26.31 5.72 -17.56
N THR A 191 26.39 7.04 -17.67
CA THR A 191 27.61 7.71 -18.09
C THR A 191 28.67 7.65 -16.98
N GLU A 192 29.93 7.81 -17.31
CA GLU A 192 31.03 7.86 -16.34
C GLU A 192 30.77 8.89 -15.23
N LYS A 193 30.29 10.09 -15.58
CA LYS A 193 29.95 11.14 -14.61
C LYS A 193 28.83 10.71 -13.63
N GLN A 194 27.85 9.94 -14.09
CA GLN A 194 26.80 9.38 -13.23
C GLN A 194 27.36 8.30 -12.30
N TRP A 195 28.27 7.46 -12.81
CA TRP A 195 28.95 6.47 -12.00
C TRP A 195 29.79 7.09 -10.89
N LEU A 196 30.53 8.14 -11.17
CA LEU A 196 31.33 8.87 -10.17
C LEU A 196 30.46 9.46 -9.03
N GLY A 197 29.21 9.80 -9.31
CA GLY A 197 28.26 10.27 -8.29
C GLY A 197 27.63 9.16 -7.44
N ILE A 198 27.49 7.96 -8.02
CA ILE A 198 26.78 6.82 -7.37
C ILE A 198 27.76 5.92 -6.60
N THR A 199 28.93 5.71 -7.12
CA THR A 199 29.91 4.71 -6.65
C THR A 199 30.36 4.89 -5.20
N PRO A 200 30.67 6.12 -4.70
CA PRO A 200 31.12 6.28 -3.31
C PRO A 200 30.12 5.79 -2.27
N SER A 201 28.83 6.02 -2.50
CA SER A 201 27.78 5.56 -1.58
C SER A 201 27.53 4.05 -1.63
N MET A 202 27.90 3.42 -2.74
CA MET A 202 27.73 1.98 -2.95
C MET A 202 28.93 1.18 -2.44
N PHE A 203 30.14 1.69 -2.53
CA PHE A 203 31.34 1.00 -2.03
C PHE A 203 31.25 0.69 -0.55
N GLN A 204 30.81 1.65 0.24
CA GLN A 204 30.65 1.48 1.70
C GLN A 204 29.65 0.35 2.02
N ARG A 205 28.54 0.28 1.29
CA ARG A 205 27.49 -0.73 1.48
C ARG A 205 27.90 -2.12 0.96
N ALA A 206 28.74 -2.17 -0.05
CA ALA A 206 29.24 -3.41 -0.64
C ALA A 206 30.47 -3.99 0.11
N GLY A 207 30.94 -3.31 1.16
CA GLY A 207 32.14 -3.72 1.91
C GLY A 207 33.42 -3.66 1.07
N LEU A 208 33.46 -2.77 0.07
CA LEU A 208 34.63 -2.49 -0.74
C LEU A 208 35.35 -1.31 -0.08
N ASN A 209 36.52 -1.56 0.49
CA ASN A 209 37.39 -0.51 0.99
C ASN A 209 38.12 0.16 -0.19
N GLU A 210 38.39 1.46 -0.04
CA GLU A 210 39.28 2.17 -0.93
C GLU A 210 40.64 1.48 -0.86
N GLY A 211 41.01 0.78 -1.94
CA GLY A 211 42.31 0.18 -2.12
C GLY A 211 43.17 1.01 -3.05
#